data_b8a16a1971c86fefbb93d572230ee5b5
#
_entry.id   b8a16a1971c86fefbb93d572230ee5b5
#
_cell.length_a   1.000
_cell.length_b   1.000
_cell.length_c   1.000
_cell.angle_alpha   90.00
_cell.angle_beta   90.00
_cell.angle_gamma   90.00
#
_symmetry.space_group_name_H-M   'P 1'
#
loop_
_entity.id
_entity.type
_entity.pdbx_description
1 polymer ?
#
loop_
_entity_poly.entity_id
_entity_poly.type
_entity_poly.pdbx_seq_one_letter_code
_entity_poly.pdbx_strand_id
1 'polypeptide(L)'
;KHGEHPDLPSELEELLEADVHTIFLKADCPPRVKRGTIGQLKLVELESNNSWDNLRLESLQESLRTVVEENQHRSDCFLEIDRKGCQVLQLGDLRVTCASPPFSDAREITVVRPVAKLSLSDYNLDPKIVERLSNHHRGVFICGRPGSGKTTLAQAIAEYLDDDIGAMVKTMEAPRD
;
A
#
# COMPACT_ATOMS: atom_id res chain seq x y z
N LYS A 1 -0.64 -10.56 13.70
CA LYS A 1 -1.58 -11.15 12.73
C LYS A 1 -1.65 -10.17 11.59
N HIS A 2 -1.02 -10.50 10.46
CA HIS A 2 -1.16 -9.72 9.24
C HIS A 2 -2.63 -9.80 8.83
N GLY A 3 -3.26 -8.64 8.65
CA GLY A 3 -4.64 -8.58 8.23
C GLY A 3 -4.76 -9.17 6.83
N GLU A 4 -5.43 -10.30 6.75
CA GLU A 4 -5.86 -10.84 5.46
C GLU A 4 -6.84 -9.83 4.87
N HIS A 5 -6.68 -9.50 3.60
CA HIS A 5 -7.68 -8.71 2.89
C HIS A 5 -9.03 -9.46 2.87
N PRO A 6 -10.17 -8.77 2.78
CA PRO A 6 -11.46 -9.42 2.56
C PRO A 6 -11.47 -10.15 1.22
N ASP A 7 -12.46 -10.99 1.00
CA ASP A 7 -12.66 -11.65 -0.30
C ASP A 7 -12.76 -10.59 -1.41
N LEU A 8 -11.90 -10.71 -2.38
CA LEU A 8 -11.79 -9.77 -3.50
C LEU A 8 -12.52 -10.30 -4.73
N PRO A 9 -12.86 -9.46 -5.70
CA PRO A 9 -13.30 -9.92 -7.01
C PRO A 9 -12.26 -10.88 -7.61
N SER A 10 -12.71 -12.02 -8.15
CA SER A 10 -11.86 -13.11 -8.68
C SER A 10 -10.82 -12.61 -9.69
N GLU A 11 -11.20 -11.65 -10.52
CA GLU A 11 -10.29 -11.04 -11.50
C GLU A 11 -9.09 -10.33 -10.87
N LEU A 12 -9.24 -9.81 -9.66
CA LEU A 12 -8.16 -9.16 -8.92
C LEU A 12 -7.34 -10.18 -8.14
N GLU A 13 -7.99 -11.19 -7.56
CA GLU A 13 -7.30 -12.28 -6.87
C GLU A 13 -6.35 -13.03 -7.79
N GLU A 14 -6.75 -13.30 -9.04
CA GLU A 14 -5.91 -13.94 -10.05
C GLU A 14 -4.61 -13.16 -10.34
N LEU A 15 -4.64 -11.83 -10.20
CA LEU A 15 -3.47 -10.96 -10.41
C LEU A 15 -2.62 -10.79 -9.15
N LEU A 16 -3.17 -11.10 -7.97
CA LEU A 16 -2.52 -10.91 -6.67
C LEU A 16 -1.68 -12.13 -6.25
N GLU A 17 -0.77 -12.57 -7.11
CA GLU A 17 0.21 -13.60 -6.75
C GLU A 17 1.06 -13.18 -5.54
N ALA A 18 1.67 -14.15 -4.86
CA ALA A 18 2.39 -13.93 -3.60
C ALA A 18 3.55 -12.92 -3.69
N ASP A 19 4.20 -12.82 -4.85
CA ASP A 19 5.32 -11.90 -5.10
C ASP A 19 4.90 -10.59 -5.78
N VAL A 20 3.58 -10.39 -6.02
CA VAL A 20 3.05 -9.16 -6.61
C VAL A 20 2.79 -8.12 -5.52
N HIS A 21 3.41 -6.96 -5.65
CA HIS A 21 3.29 -5.83 -4.73
C HIS A 21 2.38 -4.71 -5.25
N THR A 22 2.32 -4.54 -6.56
CA THR A 22 1.48 -3.50 -7.15
C THR A 22 0.89 -4.00 -8.45
N ILE A 23 -0.39 -3.75 -8.65
CA ILE A 23 -1.10 -4.01 -9.89
C ILE A 23 -1.51 -2.66 -10.48
N PHE A 24 -1.28 -2.50 -11.77
CA PHE A 24 -1.70 -1.33 -12.55
C PHE A 24 -2.64 -1.80 -13.66
N LEU A 25 -3.89 -1.38 -13.57
CA LEU A 25 -4.91 -1.59 -14.58
C LEU A 25 -5.28 -0.23 -15.16
N LYS A 26 -5.21 -0.08 -16.47
CA LYS A 26 -5.58 1.14 -17.18
C LYS A 26 -6.41 0.79 -18.39
N ALA A 27 -7.41 1.62 -18.70
CA ALA A 27 -8.28 1.40 -19.85
C ALA A 27 -7.48 1.30 -21.15
N ASP A 28 -7.82 0.29 -21.94
CA ASP A 28 -7.24 -0.01 -23.25
C ASP A 28 -5.73 -0.31 -23.22
N CYS A 29 -5.19 -0.64 -22.02
CA CYS A 29 -3.81 -1.03 -21.84
C CYS A 29 -3.72 -2.45 -21.27
N PRO A 30 -2.64 -3.18 -21.57
CA PRO A 30 -2.38 -4.45 -20.89
C PRO A 30 -2.11 -4.22 -19.40
N PRO A 31 -2.55 -5.14 -18.53
CA PRO A 31 -2.27 -5.04 -17.10
C PRO A 31 -0.77 -5.14 -16.84
N ARG A 32 -0.29 -4.36 -15.88
CA ARG A 32 1.11 -4.37 -15.42
C ARG A 32 1.17 -4.68 -13.96
N VAL A 33 2.16 -5.44 -13.57
CA VAL A 33 2.40 -5.77 -12.17
C VAL A 33 3.83 -5.43 -11.77
N LYS A 34 3.99 -4.97 -10.55
CA LYS A 34 5.30 -4.81 -9.94
C LYS A 34 5.50 -5.98 -8.99
N ARG A 35 6.45 -6.85 -9.32
CA ARG A 35 6.69 -8.13 -8.62
C ARG A 35 8.16 -8.35 -8.29
N GLY A 36 8.42 -9.19 -7.33
CA GLY A 36 9.75 -9.59 -6.90
C GLY A 36 9.98 -9.41 -5.40
N THR A 37 11.22 -9.51 -4.98
CA THR A 37 11.63 -9.30 -3.59
C THR A 37 11.93 -7.84 -3.30
N ILE A 38 11.89 -7.45 -2.02
CA ILE A 38 12.23 -6.11 -1.56
C ILE A 38 13.63 -5.72 -2.08
N GLY A 39 13.72 -4.54 -2.70
CA GLY A 39 14.96 -4.05 -3.31
C GLY A 39 15.22 -4.54 -4.74
N GLN A 40 14.45 -5.52 -5.24
CA GLN A 40 14.58 -6.08 -6.59
C GLN A 40 13.23 -6.16 -7.32
N LEU A 41 12.34 -5.22 -7.07
CA LEU A 41 11.04 -5.17 -7.73
C LEU A 41 11.19 -4.81 -9.20
N LYS A 42 10.52 -5.58 -10.06
CA LYS A 42 10.47 -5.36 -11.51
C LYS A 42 9.04 -5.08 -11.95
N LEU A 43 8.89 -4.13 -12.87
CA LEU A 43 7.62 -3.92 -13.56
C LEU A 43 7.54 -4.90 -14.74
N VAL A 44 6.47 -5.68 -14.77
CA VAL A 44 6.22 -6.70 -15.79
C VAL A 44 4.85 -6.40 -16.40
N GLU A 45 4.79 -6.41 -17.71
CA GLU A 45 3.54 -6.36 -18.46
C GLU A 45 3.02 -7.79 -18.62
N LEU A 46 1.77 -8.02 -18.26
CA LEU A 46 1.16 -9.34 -18.38
C LEU A 46 0.60 -9.51 -19.79
N GLU A 47 0.96 -10.61 -20.43
CA GLU A 47 0.35 -11.00 -21.69
C GLU A 47 -1.12 -11.39 -21.42
N SER A 48 -2.01 -10.47 -21.65
CA SER A 48 -3.44 -10.70 -21.51
C SER A 48 -4.10 -10.55 -22.87
N ASN A 49 -4.73 -11.62 -23.35
CA ASN A 49 -5.63 -11.56 -24.51
C ASN A 49 -6.92 -10.75 -24.23
N ASN A 50 -7.12 -10.34 -22.98
CA ASN A 50 -8.23 -9.52 -22.52
C ASN A 50 -7.72 -8.15 -22.06
N SER A 51 -7.79 -7.14 -22.92
CA SER A 51 -7.59 -5.76 -22.52
C SER A 51 -8.66 -5.34 -21.50
N TRP A 52 -8.26 -4.50 -20.56
CA TRP A 52 -9.16 -3.89 -19.60
C TRP A 52 -9.79 -2.66 -20.27
N ASP A 53 -11.06 -2.74 -20.63
CA ASP A 53 -11.83 -1.61 -21.15
C ASP A 53 -12.40 -0.76 -19.99
N ASN A 54 -12.97 0.38 -20.34
CA ASN A 54 -13.57 1.28 -19.36
C ASN A 54 -14.74 0.64 -18.58
N LEU A 55 -15.55 -0.19 -19.22
CA LEU A 55 -16.70 -0.84 -18.59
C LEU A 55 -16.26 -1.89 -17.58
N ARG A 56 -15.25 -2.67 -17.92
CA ARG A 56 -14.68 -3.67 -17.01
C ARG A 56 -14.04 -3.05 -15.78
N LEU A 57 -13.30 -1.96 -15.97
CA LEU A 57 -12.72 -1.21 -14.85
C LEU A 57 -13.79 -0.54 -13.97
N GLU A 58 -14.88 -0.06 -14.56
CA GLU A 58 -16.01 0.49 -13.82
C GLU A 58 -16.71 -0.59 -12.99
N SER A 59 -16.97 -1.74 -13.57
CA SER A 59 -17.55 -2.90 -12.87
C SER A 59 -16.64 -3.37 -11.72
N LEU A 60 -15.32 -3.43 -11.93
CA LEU A 60 -14.36 -3.76 -10.88
C LEU A 60 -14.39 -2.72 -9.75
N GLN A 61 -14.42 -1.44 -10.07
CA GLN A 61 -14.50 -0.36 -9.09
C GLN A 61 -15.77 -0.47 -8.23
N GLU A 62 -16.93 -0.75 -8.84
CA GLU A 62 -18.19 -0.97 -8.12
C GLU A 62 -18.13 -2.21 -7.22
N SER A 63 -17.55 -3.30 -7.72
CA SER A 63 -17.34 -4.52 -6.92
C SER A 63 -16.45 -4.27 -5.71
N LEU A 64 -15.35 -3.54 -5.87
CA LEU A 64 -14.46 -3.15 -4.77
C LEU A 64 -15.16 -2.27 -3.73
N ARG A 65 -16.04 -1.39 -4.19
CA ARG A 65 -16.86 -0.56 -3.30
C ARG A 65 -17.84 -1.41 -2.49
N THR A 66 -18.48 -2.39 -3.13
CA THR A 66 -19.34 -3.36 -2.45
C THR A 66 -18.58 -4.14 -1.39
N VAL A 67 -17.34 -4.58 -1.67
CA VAL A 67 -16.47 -5.24 -0.68
C VAL A 67 -16.25 -4.36 0.55
N VAL A 68 -16.02 -3.05 0.39
CA VAL A 68 -15.92 -2.12 1.52
C VAL A 68 -17.23 -2.05 2.30
N GLU A 69 -18.37 -1.92 1.61
CA GLU A 69 -19.69 -1.81 2.25
C GLU A 69 -20.06 -3.08 3.05
N GLU A 70 -19.74 -4.25 2.53
CA GLU A 70 -19.96 -5.53 3.23
C GLU A 70 -19.04 -5.75 4.43
N ASN A 71 -17.86 -5.11 4.42
CA ASN A 71 -16.84 -5.27 5.46
C ASN A 71 -16.70 -4.05 6.37
N GLN A 72 -17.70 -3.18 6.49
CA GLN A 72 -17.69 -1.98 7.35
C GLN A 72 -17.45 -2.28 8.84
N HIS A 73 -17.68 -3.52 9.27
CA HIS A 73 -17.40 -3.96 10.64
C HIS A 73 -15.89 -4.10 10.94
N ARG A 74 -15.04 -4.11 9.91
CA ARG A 74 -13.59 -4.19 10.02
C ARG A 74 -13.00 -2.78 10.05
N SER A 75 -12.11 -2.52 10.99
CA SER A 75 -11.42 -1.23 11.12
C SER A 75 -10.39 -0.97 10.00
N ASP A 76 -10.02 -2.01 9.27
CA ASP A 76 -9.06 -1.99 8.16
C ASP A 76 -9.73 -2.03 6.77
N CYS A 77 -11.06 -1.90 6.70
CA CYS A 77 -11.83 -1.83 5.46
C CYS A 77 -12.66 -0.56 5.42
N PHE A 78 -12.24 0.42 4.64
CA PHE A 78 -12.94 1.72 4.55
C PHE A 78 -12.61 2.48 3.26
N LEU A 79 -13.45 3.43 2.95
CA LEU A 79 -13.26 4.39 1.87
C LEU A 79 -12.54 5.63 2.43
N GLU A 80 -11.26 5.81 2.08
CA GLU A 80 -10.42 6.92 2.58
C GLU A 80 -10.72 8.22 1.82
N ILE A 81 -10.89 8.13 0.51
CA ILE A 81 -11.21 9.26 -0.37
C ILE A 81 -12.36 8.86 -1.28
N ASP A 82 -13.40 9.69 -1.33
CA ASP A 82 -14.51 9.54 -2.28
C ASP A 82 -14.78 10.91 -2.93
N ARG A 83 -14.15 11.13 -4.07
CA ARG A 83 -14.33 12.32 -4.89
C ARG A 83 -14.62 11.91 -6.33
N LYS A 84 -15.35 12.74 -7.05
CA LYS A 84 -15.59 12.49 -8.48
C LYS A 84 -14.26 12.37 -9.23
N GLY A 85 -14.01 11.19 -9.79
CA GLY A 85 -12.79 10.90 -10.54
C GLY A 85 -11.61 10.39 -9.69
N CYS A 86 -11.74 10.33 -8.36
CA CYS A 86 -10.69 9.77 -7.51
C CYS A 86 -11.30 9.11 -6.26
N GLN A 87 -11.10 7.81 -6.13
CA GLN A 87 -11.47 7.04 -4.94
C GLN A 87 -10.25 6.30 -4.41
N VAL A 88 -10.09 6.27 -3.10
CA VAL A 88 -9.05 5.50 -2.43
C VAL A 88 -9.72 4.63 -1.38
N LEU A 89 -9.52 3.32 -1.50
CA LEU A 89 -10.09 2.32 -0.61
C LEU A 89 -8.96 1.60 0.13
N GLN A 90 -9.20 1.32 1.41
CA GLN A 90 -8.37 0.41 2.19
C GLN A 90 -9.14 -0.90 2.34
N LEU A 91 -8.53 -2.02 1.98
CA LEU A 91 -9.10 -3.36 2.01
C LEU A 91 -8.13 -4.30 2.73
N GLY A 92 -8.19 -4.33 4.07
CA GLY A 92 -7.22 -5.03 4.88
C GLY A 92 -5.82 -4.43 4.67
N ASP A 93 -4.89 -5.24 4.17
CA ASP A 93 -3.53 -4.81 3.85
C ASP A 93 -3.40 -4.14 2.47
N LEU A 94 -4.44 -4.17 1.64
CA LEU A 94 -4.40 -3.60 0.29
C LEU A 94 -4.90 -2.16 0.27
N ARG A 95 -4.16 -1.31 -0.44
CA ARG A 95 -4.61 0.04 -0.80
C ARG A 95 -4.97 0.08 -2.27
N VAL A 96 -6.19 0.46 -2.57
CA VAL A 96 -6.71 0.58 -3.94
C VAL A 96 -6.97 2.03 -4.27
N THR A 97 -6.43 2.50 -5.37
CA THR A 97 -6.70 3.83 -5.92
C THR A 97 -7.38 3.70 -7.26
N CYS A 98 -8.58 4.23 -7.38
CA CYS A 98 -9.33 4.34 -8.62
C CYS A 98 -9.29 5.78 -9.10
N ALA A 99 -8.74 6.02 -10.27
CA ALA A 99 -8.66 7.35 -10.86
C ALA A 99 -9.32 7.38 -12.25
N SER A 100 -9.87 8.52 -12.60
CA SER A 100 -10.45 8.83 -13.90
C SER A 100 -10.36 10.32 -14.17
N PRO A 101 -10.63 10.81 -15.38
CA PRO A 101 -10.60 12.26 -15.65
C PRO A 101 -11.44 13.07 -14.65
N PRO A 102 -10.94 14.21 -14.14
CA PRO A 102 -9.72 14.92 -14.56
C PRO A 102 -8.42 14.51 -13.83
N PHE A 103 -8.45 13.55 -12.89
CA PHE A 103 -7.29 13.16 -12.09
C PHE A 103 -6.34 12.20 -12.84
N SER A 104 -6.82 11.56 -13.90
CA SER A 104 -6.03 10.73 -14.81
C SER A 104 -6.50 11.00 -16.25
N ASP A 105 -5.68 10.67 -17.23
CA ASP A 105 -6.00 10.76 -18.66
C ASP A 105 -7.01 9.68 -19.12
N ALA A 106 -7.10 8.58 -18.37
CA ALA A 106 -8.05 7.50 -18.60
C ALA A 106 -8.47 6.88 -17.26
N ARG A 107 -9.48 6.01 -17.26
CA ARG A 107 -9.82 5.23 -16.06
C ARG A 107 -8.69 4.26 -15.75
N GLU A 108 -8.26 4.25 -14.49
CA GLU A 108 -7.21 3.37 -14.01
C GLU A 108 -7.49 2.92 -12.57
N ILE A 109 -7.04 1.73 -12.24
CA ILE A 109 -7.08 1.17 -10.89
C ILE A 109 -5.67 0.71 -10.54
N THR A 110 -5.15 1.21 -9.44
CA THR A 110 -3.86 0.80 -8.88
C THR A 110 -4.11 0.11 -7.55
N VAL A 111 -3.63 -1.13 -7.41
CA VAL A 111 -3.67 -1.89 -6.16
C VAL A 111 -2.27 -2.02 -5.62
N VAL A 112 -2.06 -1.60 -4.38
CA VAL A 112 -0.78 -1.69 -3.70
C VAL A 112 -0.93 -2.59 -2.49
N ARG A 113 -0.13 -3.67 -2.45
CA ARG A 113 0.12 -4.44 -1.25
C ARG A 113 1.36 -3.85 -0.58
N PRO A 114 1.27 -3.33 0.65
CA PRO A 114 2.45 -2.87 1.34
C PRO A 114 3.44 -4.03 1.50
N VAL A 115 4.69 -3.74 1.24
CA VAL A 115 5.77 -4.69 1.50
C VAL A 115 5.80 -4.96 2.99
N ALA A 116 6.03 -6.20 3.39
CA ALA A 116 6.04 -6.65 4.79
C ALA A 116 6.67 -5.61 5.71
N LYS A 117 6.03 -5.37 6.86
CA LYS A 117 6.59 -4.50 7.92
C LYS A 117 8.01 -4.97 8.22
N LEU A 118 8.97 -4.11 7.99
CA LEU A 118 10.35 -4.35 8.38
C LEU A 118 10.49 -3.94 9.84
N SER A 119 10.99 -4.84 10.67
CA SER A 119 11.40 -4.52 12.02
C SER A 119 12.72 -3.74 12.01
N LEU A 120 13.04 -3.04 13.10
CA LEU A 120 14.30 -2.30 13.19
C LEU A 120 15.54 -3.22 13.05
N SER A 121 15.42 -4.48 13.48
CA SER A 121 16.46 -5.50 13.35
C SER A 121 16.78 -5.87 11.89
N ASP A 122 15.83 -5.76 10.96
CA ASP A 122 16.03 -6.06 9.55
C ASP A 122 16.95 -5.04 8.85
N TYR A 123 17.14 -3.87 9.44
CA TYR A 123 17.99 -2.82 8.89
C TYR A 123 19.48 -2.95 9.20
N ASN A 124 19.89 -3.92 10.02
CA ASN A 124 21.29 -4.09 10.43
C ASN A 124 21.97 -2.76 10.86
N LEU A 125 21.28 -1.94 11.62
CA LEU A 125 21.82 -0.66 12.08
C LEU A 125 23.00 -0.90 13.05
N ASP A 126 23.95 0.04 13.05
CA ASP A 126 25.03 0.04 14.05
C ASP A 126 24.42 0.03 15.47
N PRO A 127 24.85 -0.87 16.37
CA PRO A 127 24.34 -0.95 17.73
C PRO A 127 24.35 0.38 18.48
N LYS A 128 25.31 1.27 18.20
CA LYS A 128 25.37 2.61 18.78
C LYS A 128 24.20 3.50 18.32
N ILE A 129 23.66 3.28 17.11
CA ILE A 129 22.49 4.00 16.64
C ILE A 129 21.26 3.52 17.40
N VAL A 130 21.10 2.20 17.54
CA VAL A 130 19.99 1.59 18.28
C VAL A 130 20.04 2.02 19.76
N GLU A 131 21.21 2.00 20.39
CA GLU A 131 21.40 2.49 21.75
C GLU A 131 21.01 3.97 21.91
N ARG A 132 21.37 4.82 20.94
CA ARG A 132 20.97 6.23 20.96
C ARG A 132 19.48 6.43 20.78
N LEU A 133 18.81 5.61 19.97
CA LEU A 133 17.36 5.64 19.83
C LEU A 133 16.66 5.28 21.15
N SER A 134 17.20 4.30 21.89
CA SER A 134 16.63 3.83 23.16
C SER A 134 16.87 4.77 24.34
N ASN A 135 18.06 5.35 24.43
CA ASN A 135 18.54 6.04 25.65
C ASN A 135 18.52 7.58 25.58
N HIS A 136 18.26 8.14 24.40
CA HIS A 136 18.34 9.59 24.22
C HIS A 136 17.06 10.16 23.67
N HIS A 137 16.34 10.91 24.46
CA HIS A 137 15.13 11.66 24.08
C HIS A 137 15.44 12.84 23.13
N ARG A 138 16.23 12.59 22.10
CA ARG A 138 16.61 13.58 21.09
C ARG A 138 15.83 13.29 19.81
N GLY A 139 15.48 14.34 19.07
CA GLY A 139 14.83 14.19 17.78
C GLY A 139 15.72 13.42 16.78
N VAL A 140 15.10 12.57 15.96
CA VAL A 140 15.74 11.86 14.86
C VAL A 140 15.25 12.48 13.55
N PHE A 141 16.17 12.79 12.66
CA PHE A 141 15.86 13.31 11.33
C PHE A 141 16.23 12.27 10.26
N ILE A 142 15.23 11.79 9.50
CA ILE A 142 15.43 10.78 8.46
C ILE A 142 15.37 11.45 7.10
N CYS A 143 16.48 11.46 6.37
CA CYS A 143 16.62 12.08 5.07
C CYS A 143 16.93 11.05 3.99
N GLY A 144 16.47 11.32 2.77
CA GLY A 144 16.76 10.46 1.61
C GLY A 144 15.90 10.81 0.41
N ARG A 145 16.21 10.22 -0.73
CA ARG A 145 15.46 10.39 -1.97
C ARG A 145 14.02 9.87 -1.85
N PRO A 146 13.07 10.35 -2.66
CA PRO A 146 11.77 9.72 -2.78
C PRO A 146 11.90 8.21 -3.05
N GLY A 147 11.10 7.39 -2.39
CA GLY A 147 11.15 5.92 -2.52
C GLY A 147 12.32 5.21 -1.84
N SER A 148 13.16 5.90 -1.05
CA SER A 148 14.31 5.31 -0.34
C SER A 148 13.95 4.58 0.96
N GLY A 149 12.65 4.43 1.31
CA GLY A 149 12.21 3.73 2.51
C GLY A 149 12.21 4.57 3.79
N LYS A 150 12.23 5.92 3.70
CA LYS A 150 12.21 6.81 4.88
C LYS A 150 11.04 6.53 5.82
N THR A 151 9.85 6.45 5.26
CA THR A 151 8.61 6.19 6.01
C THR A 151 8.65 4.80 6.65
N THR A 152 9.13 3.80 5.92
CA THR A 152 9.26 2.42 6.42
C THR A 152 10.25 2.34 7.58
N LEU A 153 11.39 3.05 7.49
CA LEU A 153 12.34 3.14 8.60
C LEU A 153 11.75 3.90 9.79
N ALA A 154 11.02 4.99 9.56
CA ALA A 154 10.36 5.74 10.63
C ALA A 154 9.33 4.88 11.36
N GLN A 155 8.55 4.07 10.65
CA GLN A 155 7.60 3.12 11.22
C GLN A 155 8.31 2.03 12.04
N ALA A 156 9.40 1.45 11.51
CA ALA A 156 10.18 0.46 12.23
C ALA A 156 10.79 1.01 13.52
N ILE A 157 11.25 2.27 13.53
CA ILE A 157 11.73 2.96 14.75
C ILE A 157 10.57 3.18 15.73
N ALA A 158 9.40 3.62 15.24
CA ALA A 158 8.23 3.86 16.09
C ALA A 158 7.76 2.57 16.77
N GLU A 159 7.68 1.47 16.02
CA GLU A 159 7.32 0.15 16.56
C GLU A 159 8.35 -0.34 17.59
N TYR A 160 9.64 -0.20 17.30
CA TYR A 160 10.68 -0.55 18.27
C TYR A 160 10.58 0.25 19.58
N LEU A 161 10.26 1.54 19.51
CA LEU A 161 10.08 2.37 20.70
C LEU A 161 8.83 2.00 21.50
N ASP A 162 7.74 1.60 20.84
CA ASP A 162 6.50 1.16 21.47
C ASP A 162 6.64 -0.25 22.07
N ASP A 163 7.03 -1.21 21.26
CA ASP A 163 7.03 -2.64 21.61
C ASP A 163 8.23 -3.03 22.50
N ASP A 164 9.45 -2.60 22.15
CA ASP A 164 10.68 -3.04 22.83
C ASP A 164 11.07 -2.12 23.99
N ILE A 165 10.81 -0.82 23.88
CA ILE A 165 11.18 0.17 24.89
C ILE A 165 9.99 0.52 25.80
N GLY A 166 8.75 0.25 25.35
CA GLY A 166 7.52 0.59 26.08
C GLY A 166 7.26 2.11 26.14
N ALA A 167 7.71 2.84 25.14
CA ALA A 167 7.49 4.27 25.03
C ALA A 167 6.09 4.52 24.40
N MET A 168 5.39 5.54 24.90
CA MET A 168 4.15 5.98 24.27
C MET A 168 4.47 6.70 22.97
N VAL A 169 4.20 6.06 21.83
CA VAL A 169 4.41 6.63 20.50
C VAL A 169 3.15 7.30 19.99
N LYS A 170 3.27 8.53 19.48
CA LYS A 170 2.20 9.29 18.85
C LYS A 170 2.63 9.72 17.46
N THR A 171 1.96 9.26 16.43
CA THR A 171 2.22 9.67 15.05
C THR A 171 1.39 10.88 14.67
N MET A 172 2.00 11.81 13.97
CA MET A 172 1.32 12.93 13.33
C MET A 172 1.79 12.97 11.88
N GLU A 173 0.88 12.71 10.98
CA GLU A 173 1.15 12.73 9.54
C GLU A 173 0.45 13.93 8.91
N ALA A 174 1.10 14.59 7.97
CA ALA A 174 0.43 15.60 7.17
C ALA A 174 -0.72 14.94 6.40
N PRO A 175 -1.89 15.60 6.26
CA PRO A 175 -2.93 15.07 5.40
C PRO A 175 -2.32 14.76 4.03
N ARG A 176 -2.58 13.57 3.52
CA ARG A 176 -2.17 13.22 2.16
C ARG A 176 -3.05 14.04 1.20
N ASP A 177 -2.40 14.93 0.46
CA ASP A 177 -3.04 15.69 -0.61
C ASP A 177 -3.50 14.77 -1.74
#